data_87d9fd46e9416696f198ce4a38a357c9
#
_entry.id   87d9fd46e9416696f198ce4a38a357c9
#
_cell.length_a   1.000
_cell.length_b   1.000
_cell.length_c   1.000
_cell.angle_alpha   90.00
_cell.angle_beta   90.00
_cell.angle_gamma   90.00
#
_symmetry.space_group_name_H-M   'P 1'
#
loop_
_entity.id
_entity.type
_entity.pdbx_description
1 polymer ?
#
loop_
_entity_poly.entity_id
_entity_poly.type
_entity_poly.pdbx_seq_one_letter_code
_entity_poly.pdbx_strand_id
1 'polypeptide(L)'
;MTILTLDIGGSEIKAAHYQTDGSCSKTLPNHKTAVSAQDNHIGEQIVRICREEQTHTALQGVAISSAGVIDPYRGTVLHAGPSIPGYSGTALKQTIENQCGLPCSVENDVNAMALGEAWLGAAQNSSSALCLTLGTGLGGAILLEGKLWRGANYAAGEIGVCPLGDGRRLEQAASTTALLAAYAERRGETIDGKTLFQRLRTGDSDAASALDHMLGALTDGLLPAIHLLAPETLLIGGGIAAQHDLIEPRIRTQLAAKLPSPHFMPKNIRCASLGNRAGMIGALRWFLDSRPTRPQ
;
A
#
# COMPACT_ATOMS: atom_id res chain seq x y z
N MET A 1 2.01 10.82 -23.34
CA MET A 1 2.49 9.40 -23.34
C MET A 1 1.59 8.61 -22.42
N THR A 2 0.80 7.68 -22.96
CA THR A 2 -0.22 6.94 -22.20
C THR A 2 0.33 5.62 -21.68
N ILE A 3 0.27 5.41 -20.37
CA ILE A 3 0.69 4.18 -19.68
C ILE A 3 -0.54 3.52 -19.08
N LEU A 4 -0.72 2.24 -19.33
CA LEU A 4 -1.69 1.43 -18.60
C LEU A 4 -1.13 1.13 -17.21
N THR A 5 -1.85 1.54 -16.18
CA THR A 5 -1.49 1.19 -14.80
C THR A 5 -2.46 0.15 -14.26
N LEU A 6 -1.91 -0.84 -13.57
CA LEU A 6 -2.68 -1.90 -12.91
C LEU A 6 -2.32 -1.92 -11.43
N ASP A 7 -3.33 -2.10 -10.57
CA ASP A 7 -3.16 -2.32 -9.13
C ASP A 7 -3.79 -3.68 -8.79
N ILE A 8 -2.93 -4.67 -8.53
CA ILE A 8 -3.29 -6.08 -8.36
C ILE A 8 -3.40 -6.41 -6.87
N GLY A 9 -4.62 -6.46 -6.37
CA GLY A 9 -4.92 -6.98 -5.04
C GLY A 9 -5.47 -8.41 -5.06
N GLY A 10 -5.59 -9.03 -3.89
CA GLY A 10 -6.11 -10.39 -3.77
C GLY A 10 -7.58 -10.55 -4.21
N SER A 11 -8.38 -9.49 -4.17
CA SER A 11 -9.80 -9.53 -4.51
C SER A 11 -10.12 -8.84 -5.83
N GLU A 12 -9.35 -7.83 -6.20
CA GLU A 12 -9.67 -6.92 -7.30
C GLU A 12 -8.39 -6.43 -7.98
N ILE A 13 -8.46 -6.30 -9.30
CA ILE A 13 -7.49 -5.59 -10.14
C ILE A 13 -8.13 -4.29 -10.59
N LYS A 14 -7.53 -3.16 -10.21
CA LYS A 14 -7.90 -1.84 -10.71
C LYS A 14 -7.02 -1.48 -11.89
N ALA A 15 -7.58 -0.76 -12.85
CA ALA A 15 -6.88 -0.37 -14.06
C ALA A 15 -7.22 1.07 -14.44
N ALA A 16 -6.23 1.78 -14.98
CA ALA A 16 -6.42 3.14 -15.49
C ALA A 16 -5.33 3.52 -16.49
N HIS A 17 -5.60 4.52 -17.32
CA HIS A 17 -4.61 5.16 -18.17
C HIS A 17 -4.08 6.42 -17.49
N TYR A 18 -2.79 6.53 -17.39
CA TYR A 18 -2.11 7.71 -16.85
C TYR A 18 -1.17 8.33 -17.89
N GLN A 19 -1.01 9.64 -17.79
CA GLN A 19 0.03 10.38 -18.49
C GLN A 19 1.31 10.43 -17.63
N THR A 20 2.43 10.80 -18.26
CA THR A 20 3.74 10.84 -17.58
C THR A 20 3.85 11.90 -16.47
N ASP A 21 2.92 12.83 -16.40
CA ASP A 21 2.81 13.81 -15.32
C ASP A 21 2.00 13.31 -14.12
N GLY A 22 1.47 12.08 -14.18
CA GLY A 22 0.63 11.49 -13.15
C GLY A 22 -0.86 11.82 -13.28
N SER A 23 -1.28 12.54 -14.33
CA SER A 23 -2.69 12.77 -14.59
C SER A 23 -3.39 11.52 -15.13
N CYS A 24 -4.56 11.18 -14.56
CA CYS A 24 -5.40 10.08 -15.02
C CYS A 24 -6.23 10.52 -16.21
N SER A 25 -6.03 9.90 -17.38
CA SER A 25 -6.80 10.21 -18.59
C SER A 25 -8.03 9.33 -18.78
N LYS A 26 -8.04 8.13 -18.21
CA LYS A 26 -9.18 7.18 -18.29
C LYS A 26 -9.14 6.22 -17.11
N THR A 27 -10.21 6.13 -16.34
CA THR A 27 -10.42 5.05 -15.37
C THR A 27 -11.12 3.89 -16.07
N LEU A 28 -10.66 2.67 -15.85
CA LEU A 28 -11.23 1.46 -16.40
C LEU A 28 -12.11 0.77 -15.34
N PRO A 29 -13.03 -0.12 -15.75
CA PRO A 29 -13.77 -0.96 -14.82
C PRO A 29 -12.82 -1.81 -13.98
N ASN A 30 -13.17 -2.03 -12.71
CA ASN A 30 -12.46 -2.95 -11.85
C ASN A 30 -12.74 -4.40 -12.28
N HIS A 31 -11.75 -5.25 -12.17
CA HIS A 31 -11.86 -6.67 -12.48
C HIS A 31 -11.70 -7.48 -11.20
N LYS A 32 -12.61 -8.44 -10.94
CA LYS A 32 -12.38 -9.40 -9.88
C LYS A 32 -11.10 -10.17 -10.17
N THR A 33 -10.20 -10.28 -9.18
CA THR A 33 -8.94 -11.02 -9.35
C THR A 33 -9.24 -12.48 -9.66
N ALA A 34 -8.62 -13.00 -10.71
CA ALA A 34 -8.82 -14.37 -11.17
C ALA A 34 -8.04 -15.35 -10.30
N VAL A 35 -8.57 -15.63 -9.10
CA VAL A 35 -8.02 -16.59 -8.13
C VAL A 35 -9.00 -17.72 -7.86
N SER A 36 -8.47 -18.90 -7.61
CA SER A 36 -9.18 -20.07 -7.12
C SER A 36 -8.64 -20.48 -5.74
N ALA A 37 -9.19 -21.53 -5.14
CA ALA A 37 -8.70 -22.02 -3.85
C ALA A 37 -7.25 -22.54 -3.88
N GLN A 38 -6.72 -22.88 -5.06
CA GLN A 38 -5.43 -23.56 -5.22
C GLN A 38 -4.48 -22.84 -6.16
N ASP A 39 -4.97 -21.93 -7.02
CA ASP A 39 -4.16 -21.31 -8.08
C ASP A 39 -4.73 -19.93 -8.47
N ASN A 40 -4.01 -19.24 -9.35
CA ASN A 40 -4.42 -17.97 -9.92
C ASN A 40 -4.20 -17.94 -11.44
N HIS A 41 -4.96 -17.08 -12.12
CA HIS A 41 -4.84 -16.77 -13.54
C HIS A 41 -4.57 -15.29 -13.78
N ILE A 42 -3.87 -14.64 -12.85
CA ILE A 42 -3.59 -13.19 -12.89
C ILE A 42 -2.76 -12.84 -14.13
N GLY A 43 -1.75 -13.65 -14.46
CA GLY A 43 -0.92 -13.42 -15.65
C GLY A 43 -1.74 -13.34 -16.93
N GLU A 44 -2.67 -14.29 -17.14
CA GLU A 44 -3.57 -14.31 -18.30
C GLU A 44 -4.55 -13.12 -18.26
N GLN A 45 -5.04 -12.79 -17.06
CA GLN A 45 -5.98 -11.69 -16.86
C GLN A 45 -5.38 -10.34 -17.22
N ILE A 46 -4.16 -10.04 -16.76
CA ILE A 46 -3.49 -8.76 -17.08
C ILE A 46 -3.14 -8.64 -18.57
N VAL A 47 -2.79 -9.74 -19.22
CA VAL A 47 -2.57 -9.79 -20.67
C VAL A 47 -3.85 -9.47 -21.42
N ARG A 48 -4.98 -10.05 -21.00
CA ARG A 48 -6.29 -9.76 -21.62
C ARG A 48 -6.65 -8.29 -21.49
N ILE A 49 -6.54 -7.70 -20.28
CA ILE A 49 -6.81 -6.28 -20.04
C ILE A 49 -5.88 -5.42 -20.93
N CYS A 50 -4.58 -5.75 -20.98
CA CYS A 50 -3.63 -5.00 -21.77
C CYS A 50 -3.96 -5.04 -23.27
N ARG A 51 -4.24 -6.22 -23.83
CA ARG A 51 -4.58 -6.38 -25.25
C ARG A 51 -5.89 -5.67 -25.62
N GLU A 52 -6.89 -5.74 -24.74
CA GLU A 52 -8.14 -5.02 -24.94
C GLU A 52 -7.90 -3.51 -25.03
N GLU A 53 -7.16 -2.94 -24.11
CA GLU A 53 -6.87 -1.50 -24.12
C GLU A 53 -5.94 -1.08 -25.27
N GLN A 54 -5.06 -1.96 -25.77
CA GLN A 54 -4.25 -1.71 -26.97
C GLN A 54 -5.10 -1.56 -28.25
N THR A 55 -6.30 -2.15 -28.31
CA THR A 55 -7.18 -1.98 -29.47
C THR A 55 -7.80 -0.57 -29.53
N HIS A 56 -7.84 0.13 -28.41
CA HIS A 56 -8.49 1.44 -28.27
C HIS A 56 -7.51 2.60 -28.05
N THR A 57 -6.30 2.29 -27.60
CA THR A 57 -5.33 3.32 -27.17
C THR A 57 -3.92 2.90 -27.54
N ALA A 58 -3.16 3.80 -28.13
CA ALA A 58 -1.72 3.62 -28.37
C ALA A 58 -0.95 3.66 -27.03
N LEU A 59 -0.94 2.52 -26.33
CA LEU A 59 -0.21 2.37 -25.07
C LEU A 59 1.30 2.35 -25.32
N GLN A 60 2.06 2.96 -24.43
CA GLN A 60 3.53 3.02 -24.52
C GLN A 60 4.23 2.22 -23.40
N GLY A 61 3.46 1.57 -22.55
CA GLY A 61 3.95 0.69 -21.51
C GLY A 61 2.88 0.34 -20.48
N VAL A 62 3.26 -0.56 -19.58
CA VAL A 62 2.43 -1.05 -18.48
C VAL A 62 3.17 -0.87 -17.17
N ALA A 63 2.53 -0.28 -16.17
CA ALA A 63 3.05 -0.11 -14.83
C ALA A 63 2.15 -0.87 -13.84
N ILE A 64 2.73 -1.76 -13.05
CA ILE A 64 1.99 -2.66 -12.16
C ILE A 64 2.37 -2.39 -10.70
N SER A 65 1.36 -2.13 -9.87
CA SER A 65 1.37 -2.24 -8.42
C SER A 65 0.82 -3.63 -8.07
N SER A 66 1.50 -4.40 -7.25
CA SER A 66 1.11 -5.77 -6.95
C SER A 66 1.33 -6.15 -5.50
N ALA A 67 0.38 -6.88 -4.94
CA ALA A 67 0.55 -7.54 -3.65
C ALA A 67 1.73 -8.51 -3.68
N GLY A 68 2.39 -8.71 -2.52
CA GLY A 68 3.50 -9.63 -2.33
C GLY A 68 4.88 -8.96 -2.38
N VAL A 69 5.91 -9.71 -2.02
CA VAL A 69 7.31 -9.28 -2.15
C VAL A 69 7.72 -9.38 -3.62
N ILE A 70 8.13 -8.28 -4.20
CA ILE A 70 8.43 -8.17 -5.64
C ILE A 70 9.92 -7.93 -5.84
N ASP A 71 10.53 -8.67 -6.80
CA ASP A 71 11.77 -8.23 -7.44
C ASP A 71 11.42 -7.15 -8.48
N PRO A 72 11.65 -5.87 -8.21
CA PRO A 72 11.16 -4.80 -9.07
C PRO A 72 11.96 -4.69 -10.39
N TYR A 73 13.13 -5.28 -10.46
CA TYR A 73 13.97 -5.27 -11.67
C TYR A 73 13.57 -6.38 -12.62
N ARG A 74 13.32 -7.58 -12.10
CA ARG A 74 12.79 -8.71 -12.90
C ARG A 74 11.28 -8.65 -13.08
N GLY A 75 10.57 -7.92 -12.23
CA GLY A 75 9.11 -7.85 -12.20
C GLY A 75 8.47 -9.21 -11.86
N THR A 76 9.10 -9.92 -10.91
CA THR A 76 8.68 -11.26 -10.48
C THR A 76 8.20 -11.21 -9.03
N VAL A 77 7.11 -11.90 -8.74
CA VAL A 77 6.60 -12.09 -7.38
C VAL A 77 7.48 -13.12 -6.68
N LEU A 78 8.28 -12.69 -5.70
CA LEU A 78 9.17 -13.58 -4.94
C LEU A 78 8.43 -14.37 -3.87
N HIS A 79 7.49 -13.69 -3.20
CA HIS A 79 6.65 -14.29 -2.16
C HIS A 79 5.29 -13.60 -2.12
N ALA A 80 4.25 -14.39 -1.94
CA ALA A 80 2.89 -13.88 -1.70
C ALA A 80 2.23 -14.65 -0.57
N GLY A 81 1.39 -13.96 0.18
CA GLY A 81 0.57 -14.56 1.23
C GLY A 81 -0.56 -15.44 0.66
N PRO A 82 -1.30 -16.13 1.54
CA PRO A 82 -2.32 -17.10 1.14
C PRO A 82 -3.54 -16.48 0.42
N SER A 83 -3.66 -15.15 0.40
CA SER A 83 -4.75 -14.46 -0.30
C SER A 83 -4.72 -14.62 -1.83
N ILE A 84 -3.55 -14.95 -2.39
CA ILE A 84 -3.37 -15.25 -3.81
C ILE A 84 -2.57 -16.55 -3.95
N PRO A 85 -3.25 -17.71 -3.97
CA PRO A 85 -2.60 -19.01 -4.11
C PRO A 85 -1.80 -19.10 -5.42
N GLY A 86 -0.65 -19.81 -5.39
CA GLY A 86 0.19 -20.02 -6.56
C GLY A 86 0.88 -18.77 -7.13
N TYR A 87 0.80 -17.61 -6.44
CA TYR A 87 1.29 -16.35 -6.99
C TYR A 87 2.82 -16.18 -6.91
N SER A 88 3.46 -16.81 -5.95
CA SER A 88 4.92 -16.80 -5.85
C SER A 88 5.56 -17.43 -7.10
N GLY A 89 6.57 -16.77 -7.66
CA GLY A 89 7.23 -17.16 -8.90
C GLY A 89 6.61 -16.57 -10.18
N THR A 90 5.48 -15.86 -10.08
CA THR A 90 4.83 -15.27 -11.27
C THR A 90 5.68 -14.13 -11.85
N ALA A 91 6.07 -14.26 -13.12
CA ALA A 91 6.90 -13.30 -13.85
C ALA A 91 6.03 -12.27 -14.60
N LEU A 92 5.41 -11.35 -13.88
CA LEU A 92 4.42 -10.39 -14.41
C LEU A 92 4.99 -9.54 -15.56
N LYS A 93 6.20 -8.97 -15.35
CA LYS A 93 6.88 -8.13 -16.34
C LYS A 93 7.12 -8.90 -17.64
N GLN A 94 7.75 -10.07 -17.55
CA GLN A 94 8.05 -10.90 -18.71
C GLN A 94 6.78 -11.34 -19.44
N THR A 95 5.71 -11.63 -18.70
CA THR A 95 4.42 -12.01 -19.27
C THR A 95 3.84 -10.89 -20.14
N ILE A 96 3.84 -9.64 -19.66
CA ILE A 96 3.36 -8.49 -20.43
C ILE A 96 4.29 -8.19 -21.61
N GLU A 97 5.60 -8.17 -21.40
CA GLU A 97 6.58 -7.87 -22.46
C GLU A 97 6.49 -8.87 -23.60
N ASN A 98 6.40 -10.18 -23.30
CA ASN A 98 6.32 -11.23 -24.31
C ASN A 98 4.96 -11.27 -25.01
N GLN A 99 3.87 -11.04 -24.32
CA GLN A 99 2.53 -11.28 -24.89
C GLN A 99 1.86 -10.01 -25.43
N CYS A 100 2.25 -8.83 -24.94
CA CYS A 100 1.68 -7.55 -25.38
C CYS A 100 2.68 -6.67 -26.13
N GLY A 101 3.97 -7.02 -26.12
CA GLY A 101 5.03 -6.25 -26.82
C GLY A 101 5.27 -4.86 -26.20
N LEU A 102 4.84 -4.62 -24.95
CA LEU A 102 4.99 -3.35 -24.28
C LEU A 102 6.00 -3.44 -23.13
N PRO A 103 6.86 -2.44 -22.94
CA PRO A 103 7.72 -2.38 -21.78
C PRO A 103 6.87 -2.35 -20.49
N CYS A 104 7.30 -3.12 -19.49
CA CYS A 104 6.57 -3.26 -18.23
C CYS A 104 7.48 -3.04 -17.02
N SER A 105 6.92 -2.46 -15.97
CA SER A 105 7.53 -2.41 -14.64
C SER A 105 6.54 -2.91 -13.59
N VAL A 106 7.07 -3.48 -12.53
CA VAL A 106 6.28 -4.01 -11.40
C VAL A 106 6.90 -3.52 -10.10
N GLU A 107 6.07 -3.11 -9.15
CA GLU A 107 6.48 -2.76 -7.79
C GLU A 107 5.48 -3.35 -6.79
N ASN A 108 5.93 -3.57 -5.55
CA ASN A 108 5.03 -3.92 -4.46
C ASN A 108 3.99 -2.79 -4.22
N ASP A 109 2.78 -3.16 -3.80
CA ASP A 109 1.64 -2.24 -3.64
C ASP A 109 1.88 -1.14 -2.59
N VAL A 110 2.50 -1.47 -1.45
CA VAL A 110 2.82 -0.49 -0.40
C VAL A 110 3.99 0.40 -0.83
N ASN A 111 5.00 -0.18 -1.46
CA ASN A 111 6.11 0.56 -2.06
C ASN A 111 5.61 1.52 -3.15
N ALA A 112 4.71 1.06 -4.00
CA ALA A 112 4.07 1.89 -5.01
C ALA A 112 3.25 3.02 -4.35
N MET A 113 2.45 2.73 -3.33
CA MET A 113 1.75 3.78 -2.58
C MET A 113 2.73 4.82 -2.04
N ALA A 114 3.83 4.41 -1.43
CA ALA A 114 4.85 5.33 -0.91
C ALA A 114 5.47 6.21 -2.00
N LEU A 115 5.79 5.64 -3.16
CA LEU A 115 6.29 6.39 -4.33
C LEU A 115 5.26 7.39 -4.84
N GLY A 116 3.99 7.00 -4.92
CA GLY A 116 2.91 7.88 -5.36
C GLY A 116 2.73 9.07 -4.43
N GLU A 117 2.66 8.82 -3.14
CA GLU A 117 2.50 9.86 -2.11
C GLU A 117 3.74 10.76 -1.99
N ALA A 118 4.94 10.25 -2.24
CA ALA A 118 6.14 11.06 -2.31
C ALA A 118 6.19 11.94 -3.56
N TRP A 119 5.61 11.48 -4.66
CA TRP A 119 5.60 12.23 -5.91
C TRP A 119 4.50 13.30 -5.95
N LEU A 120 3.24 12.92 -5.68
CA LEU A 120 2.07 13.78 -5.90
C LEU A 120 1.16 13.91 -4.67
N GLY A 121 1.53 13.32 -3.53
CA GLY A 121 0.66 13.22 -2.37
C GLY A 121 1.22 13.82 -1.07
N ALA A 122 0.81 13.23 0.05
CA ALA A 122 1.05 13.75 1.39
C ALA A 122 2.51 13.61 1.89
N ALA A 123 3.35 12.81 1.21
CA ALA A 123 4.76 12.64 1.53
C ALA A 123 5.69 13.48 0.63
N GLN A 124 5.14 14.39 -0.19
CA GLN A 124 5.96 15.32 -1.00
C GLN A 124 6.96 16.09 -0.11
N ASN A 125 8.17 16.27 -0.63
CA ASN A 125 9.26 16.98 0.03
C ASN A 125 9.73 16.36 1.37
N SER A 126 9.31 15.15 1.71
CA SER A 126 9.85 14.43 2.86
C SER A 126 11.20 13.82 2.50
N SER A 127 12.24 14.15 3.26
CA SER A 127 13.57 13.55 3.08
C SER A 127 13.59 12.07 3.46
N SER A 128 12.78 11.68 4.44
CA SER A 128 12.58 10.30 4.87
C SER A 128 11.14 10.07 5.31
N ALA A 129 10.60 8.89 5.02
CA ALA A 129 9.25 8.53 5.46
C ALA A 129 9.16 7.04 5.80
N LEU A 130 8.40 6.74 6.84
CA LEU A 130 7.85 5.43 7.10
C LEU A 130 6.38 5.46 6.66
N CYS A 131 6.09 4.72 5.60
CA CYS A 131 4.76 4.68 4.99
C CYS A 131 4.08 3.36 5.37
N LEU A 132 2.84 3.43 5.78
CA LEU A 132 2.04 2.29 6.23
C LEU A 132 0.77 2.17 5.40
N THR A 133 0.29 0.96 5.20
CA THR A 133 -1.07 0.70 4.70
C THR A 133 -1.85 -0.10 5.72
N LEU A 134 -2.90 0.50 6.28
CA LEU A 134 -3.84 -0.15 7.19
C LEU A 134 -5.09 -0.59 6.41
N GLY A 135 -5.15 -1.88 6.13
CA GLY A 135 -6.23 -2.54 5.43
C GLY A 135 -6.61 -3.85 6.11
N THR A 136 -6.85 -4.91 5.35
CA THR A 136 -7.06 -6.28 5.88
C THR A 136 -5.87 -6.72 6.74
N GLY A 137 -4.65 -6.38 6.33
CA GLY A 137 -3.41 -6.50 7.08
C GLY A 137 -2.75 -5.14 7.31
N LEU A 138 -1.48 -5.16 7.62
CA LEU A 138 -0.61 -4.00 7.78
C LEU A 138 0.63 -4.16 6.89
N GLY A 139 0.77 -3.31 5.90
CA GLY A 139 1.99 -3.22 5.11
C GLY A 139 2.81 -1.99 5.46
N GLY A 140 4.08 -1.98 5.07
CA GLY A 140 4.95 -0.83 5.25
C GLY A 140 5.95 -0.66 4.11
N ALA A 141 6.40 0.57 3.92
CA ALA A 141 7.45 0.95 2.98
C ALA A 141 8.32 2.05 3.57
N ILE A 142 9.57 2.11 3.15
CA ILE A 142 10.56 3.02 3.70
C ILE A 142 11.12 3.91 2.59
N LEU A 143 11.07 5.23 2.78
CA LEU A 143 11.75 6.21 1.95
C LEU A 143 12.93 6.79 2.72
N LEU A 144 14.12 6.75 2.13
CA LEU A 144 15.34 7.37 2.64
C LEU A 144 15.91 8.30 1.56
N GLU A 145 16.21 9.54 1.92
CA GLU A 145 16.68 10.56 0.97
C GLU A 145 15.75 10.73 -0.24
N GLY A 146 14.45 10.66 0.00
CA GLY A 146 13.41 10.72 -1.03
C GLY A 146 13.33 9.50 -1.97
N LYS A 147 14.11 8.44 -1.70
CA LYS A 147 14.16 7.22 -2.51
C LYS A 147 13.61 6.03 -1.74
N LEU A 148 12.95 5.14 -2.46
CA LEU A 148 12.44 3.90 -1.89
C LEU A 148 13.60 2.96 -1.50
N TRP A 149 13.63 2.56 -0.23
CA TRP A 149 14.58 1.58 0.29
C TRP A 149 13.92 0.22 0.42
N ARG A 150 14.35 -0.71 -0.43
CA ARG A 150 13.76 -2.05 -0.53
C ARG A 150 14.49 -3.12 0.28
N GLY A 151 15.67 -2.77 0.85
CA GLY A 151 16.55 -3.77 1.48
C GLY A 151 17.22 -4.69 0.45
N ALA A 152 18.01 -5.64 0.96
CA ALA A 152 18.78 -6.57 0.12
C ALA A 152 17.91 -7.62 -0.58
N ASN A 153 16.76 -7.95 -0.04
CA ASN A 153 15.84 -9.00 -0.50
C ASN A 153 14.45 -8.47 -0.86
N TYR A 154 14.32 -7.16 -1.06
CA TYR A 154 13.08 -6.47 -1.42
C TYR A 154 11.95 -6.56 -0.37
N ALA A 155 12.26 -6.98 0.85
CA ALA A 155 11.29 -7.13 1.95
C ALA A 155 11.47 -6.06 3.06
N ALA A 156 12.16 -4.95 2.78
CA ALA A 156 12.23 -3.85 3.73
C ALA A 156 10.84 -3.22 3.91
N GLY A 157 10.50 -2.91 5.15
CA GLY A 157 9.19 -2.32 5.46
C GLY A 157 8.10 -3.33 5.82
N GLU A 158 8.35 -4.64 5.77
CA GLU A 158 7.41 -5.69 6.16
C GLU A 158 7.09 -5.66 7.67
N ILE A 159 6.63 -4.50 8.15
CA ILE A 159 6.40 -4.24 9.58
C ILE A 159 5.20 -5.03 10.14
N GLY A 160 4.25 -5.38 9.28
CA GLY A 160 3.06 -6.12 9.68
C GLY A 160 3.36 -7.50 10.27
N VAL A 161 4.45 -8.13 9.85
CA VAL A 161 4.88 -9.45 10.36
C VAL A 161 5.80 -9.35 11.58
N CYS A 162 6.18 -8.15 12.03
CA CYS A 162 6.97 -7.99 13.23
C CYS A 162 6.23 -8.54 14.45
N PRO A 163 6.93 -9.29 15.33
CA PRO A 163 6.31 -9.87 16.50
C PRO A 163 6.02 -8.82 17.57
N LEU A 164 4.88 -8.93 18.22
CA LEU A 164 4.56 -8.25 19.46
C LEU A 164 5.04 -9.07 20.66
N GLY A 165 5.15 -8.43 21.84
CA GLY A 165 5.59 -9.10 23.07
C GLY A 165 4.68 -10.24 23.55
N ASP A 166 3.45 -10.33 23.04
CA ASP A 166 2.48 -11.39 23.31
C ASP A 166 2.50 -12.54 22.29
N GLY A 167 3.44 -12.51 21.33
CA GLY A 167 3.61 -13.54 20.30
C GLY A 167 2.75 -13.35 19.06
N ARG A 168 1.84 -12.37 19.03
CA ARG A 168 1.11 -11.99 17.82
C ARG A 168 2.00 -11.21 16.86
N ARG A 169 1.64 -11.19 15.57
CA ARG A 169 2.20 -10.26 14.60
C ARG A 169 1.51 -8.90 14.74
N LEU A 170 2.21 -7.83 14.42
CA LEU A 170 1.67 -6.48 14.51
C LEU A 170 0.37 -6.32 13.71
N GLU A 171 0.27 -6.90 12.50
CA GLU A 171 -0.95 -6.83 11.69
C GLU A 171 -2.18 -7.48 12.34
N GLN A 172 -1.98 -8.47 13.22
CA GLN A 172 -3.06 -9.13 13.96
C GLN A 172 -3.64 -8.25 15.07
N ALA A 173 -2.93 -7.21 15.47
CA ALA A 173 -3.37 -6.25 16.48
C ALA A 173 -3.64 -4.85 15.90
N ALA A 174 -3.02 -4.51 14.76
CA ALA A 174 -3.00 -3.18 14.18
C ALA A 174 -3.37 -3.20 12.70
N SER A 175 -4.57 -3.69 12.39
CA SER A 175 -5.16 -3.66 11.05
C SER A 175 -6.65 -3.29 11.14
N THR A 176 -7.28 -2.97 10.00
CA THR A 176 -8.73 -2.76 9.98
C THR A 176 -9.48 -4.03 10.39
N THR A 177 -8.97 -5.21 10.03
CA THR A 177 -9.54 -6.49 10.48
C THR A 177 -9.48 -6.61 12.02
N ALA A 178 -8.36 -6.27 12.63
CA ALA A 178 -8.21 -6.29 14.09
C ALA A 178 -9.14 -5.26 14.76
N LEU A 179 -9.29 -4.07 14.19
CA LEU A 179 -10.20 -3.04 14.67
C LEU A 179 -11.66 -3.53 14.70
N LEU A 180 -12.11 -4.13 13.60
CA LEU A 180 -13.48 -4.64 13.48
C LEU A 180 -13.73 -5.83 14.42
N ALA A 181 -12.75 -6.71 14.58
CA ALA A 181 -12.81 -7.83 15.52
C ALA A 181 -12.92 -7.35 16.97
N ALA A 182 -12.09 -6.37 17.36
CA ALA A 182 -12.13 -5.79 18.71
C ALA A 182 -13.47 -5.08 19.02
N TYR A 183 -14.07 -4.45 18.02
CA TYR A 183 -15.41 -3.88 18.16
C TYR A 183 -16.47 -4.97 18.31
N ALA A 184 -16.44 -5.99 17.45
CA ALA A 184 -17.39 -7.11 17.48
C ALA A 184 -17.35 -7.87 18.82
N GLU A 185 -16.15 -8.05 19.39
CA GLU A 185 -15.98 -8.69 20.70
C GLU A 185 -16.67 -7.90 21.83
N ARG A 186 -16.61 -6.55 21.77
CA ARG A 186 -17.24 -5.67 22.78
C ARG A 186 -18.77 -5.62 22.67
N ARG A 187 -19.29 -5.61 21.44
CA ARG A 187 -20.72 -5.35 21.16
C ARG A 187 -21.51 -6.60 20.80
N GLY A 188 -20.83 -7.73 20.49
CA GLY A 188 -21.50 -8.93 19.96
C GLY A 188 -22.08 -8.75 18.56
N GLU A 189 -21.60 -7.75 17.80
CA GLU A 189 -22.14 -7.34 16.50
C GLU A 189 -21.00 -7.16 15.49
N THR A 190 -21.15 -7.73 14.29
CA THR A 190 -20.20 -7.55 13.18
C THR A 190 -20.67 -6.42 12.26
N ILE A 191 -19.81 -5.45 12.03
CA ILE A 191 -20.06 -4.31 11.14
C ILE A 191 -18.88 -4.10 10.19
N ASP A 192 -19.06 -3.28 9.16
CA ASP A 192 -17.97 -2.86 8.27
C ASP A 192 -17.26 -1.59 8.79
N GLY A 193 -16.11 -1.28 8.20
CA GLY A 193 -15.30 -0.13 8.61
C GLY A 193 -16.03 1.20 8.43
N LYS A 194 -16.87 1.34 7.41
CA LYS A 194 -17.65 2.57 7.17
C LYS A 194 -18.64 2.80 8.29
N THR A 195 -19.37 1.76 8.67
CA THR A 195 -20.32 1.79 9.79
C THR A 195 -19.63 2.08 11.11
N LEU A 196 -18.46 1.47 11.36
CA LEU A 196 -17.67 1.73 12.58
C LEU A 196 -17.31 3.21 12.70
N PHE A 197 -16.78 3.82 11.64
CA PHE A 197 -16.42 5.24 11.68
C PHE A 197 -17.63 6.18 11.75
N GLN A 198 -18.79 5.81 11.20
CA GLN A 198 -20.03 6.54 11.42
C GLN A 198 -20.43 6.52 12.89
N ARG A 199 -20.42 5.36 13.54
CA ARG A 199 -20.72 5.22 14.98
C ARG A 199 -19.74 6.01 15.83
N LEU A 200 -18.48 5.95 15.52
CA LEU A 200 -17.45 6.72 16.21
C LEU A 200 -17.74 8.23 16.15
N ARG A 201 -18.17 8.75 14.99
CA ARG A 201 -18.56 10.17 14.83
C ARG A 201 -19.84 10.54 15.58
N THR A 202 -20.70 9.59 15.90
CA THR A 202 -21.90 9.79 16.70
C THR A 202 -21.69 9.53 18.19
N GLY A 203 -20.44 9.29 18.63
CA GLY A 203 -20.09 9.20 20.06
C GLY A 203 -20.14 7.78 20.64
N ASP A 204 -20.11 6.73 19.81
CA ASP A 204 -20.03 5.33 20.27
C ASP A 204 -18.69 5.11 21.01
N SER A 205 -18.77 4.88 22.32
CA SER A 205 -17.61 4.68 23.19
C SER A 205 -16.88 3.36 22.92
N ASP A 206 -17.58 2.32 22.46
CA ASP A 206 -16.97 1.03 22.14
C ASP A 206 -16.18 1.13 20.84
N ALA A 207 -16.69 1.88 19.84
CA ALA A 207 -15.97 2.18 18.62
C ALA A 207 -14.70 3.02 18.90
N ALA A 208 -14.81 4.01 19.80
CA ALA A 208 -13.65 4.80 20.23
C ALA A 208 -12.61 3.93 20.96
N SER A 209 -13.04 3.11 21.91
CA SER A 209 -12.16 2.18 22.63
C SER A 209 -11.47 1.18 21.70
N ALA A 210 -12.21 0.61 20.73
CA ALA A 210 -11.62 -0.33 19.76
C ALA A 210 -10.56 0.34 18.89
N LEU A 211 -10.83 1.58 18.42
CA LEU A 211 -9.87 2.35 17.62
C LEU A 211 -8.63 2.71 18.46
N ASP A 212 -8.80 3.20 19.68
CA ASP A 212 -7.68 3.58 20.54
C ASP A 212 -6.82 2.36 20.92
N HIS A 213 -7.42 1.19 21.12
CA HIS A 213 -6.70 -0.06 21.35
C HIS A 213 -5.87 -0.48 20.13
N MET A 214 -6.47 -0.46 18.95
CA MET A 214 -5.77 -0.80 17.70
C MET A 214 -4.62 0.17 17.41
N LEU A 215 -4.84 1.49 17.57
CA LEU A 215 -3.79 2.50 17.41
C LEU A 215 -2.73 2.39 18.50
N GLY A 216 -3.09 1.92 19.71
CA GLY A 216 -2.16 1.59 20.78
C GLY A 216 -1.17 0.53 20.36
N ALA A 217 -1.67 -0.60 19.84
CA ALA A 217 -0.83 -1.67 19.33
C ALA A 217 0.02 -1.22 18.14
N LEU A 218 -0.55 -0.42 17.22
CA LEU A 218 0.19 0.16 16.11
C LEU A 218 1.37 0.99 16.59
N THR A 219 1.12 1.94 17.49
CA THR A 219 2.17 2.84 17.97
C THR A 219 3.24 2.11 18.78
N ASP A 220 2.89 1.07 19.57
CA ASP A 220 3.87 0.20 20.24
C ASP A 220 4.78 -0.51 19.23
N GLY A 221 4.20 -1.09 18.19
CA GLY A 221 4.96 -1.76 17.14
C GLY A 221 5.82 -0.82 16.28
N LEU A 222 5.46 0.46 16.21
CA LEU A 222 6.21 1.48 15.47
C LEU A 222 7.42 2.04 16.22
N LEU A 223 7.47 1.96 17.56
CA LEU A 223 8.57 2.55 18.34
C LEU A 223 9.95 2.10 17.87
N PRO A 224 10.22 0.80 17.66
CA PRO A 224 11.54 0.36 17.15
C PRO A 224 11.89 1.00 15.81
N ALA A 225 10.95 1.03 14.88
CA ALA A 225 11.16 1.61 13.55
C ALA A 225 11.39 3.13 13.62
N ILE A 226 10.65 3.85 14.47
CA ILE A 226 10.86 5.28 14.70
C ILE A 226 12.25 5.56 15.25
N HIS A 227 12.72 4.77 16.23
CA HIS A 227 14.05 4.97 16.80
C HIS A 227 15.19 4.60 15.86
N LEU A 228 14.99 3.58 15.01
CA LEU A 228 16.03 3.12 14.06
C LEU A 228 16.12 4.00 12.82
N LEU A 229 14.98 4.48 12.30
CA LEU A 229 14.92 5.20 11.04
C LEU A 229 14.84 6.73 11.24
N ALA A 230 14.37 7.19 12.41
CA ALA A 230 14.09 8.60 12.69
C ALA A 230 13.38 9.30 11.50
N PRO A 231 12.22 8.78 11.04
CA PRO A 231 11.60 9.28 9.82
C PRO A 231 11.07 10.71 10.04
N GLU A 232 11.25 11.56 9.04
CA GLU A 232 10.65 12.89 9.04
C GLU A 232 9.12 12.81 8.99
N THR A 233 8.61 11.86 8.19
CA THR A 233 7.17 11.67 7.98
C THR A 233 6.75 10.24 8.33
N LEU A 234 5.72 10.11 9.14
CA LEU A 234 4.92 8.89 9.30
C LEU A 234 3.66 9.04 8.45
N LEU A 235 3.55 8.26 7.39
CA LEU A 235 2.43 8.29 6.46
C LEU A 235 1.50 7.10 6.68
N ILE A 236 0.22 7.34 6.82
CA ILE A 236 -0.81 6.32 7.06
C ILE A 236 -1.70 6.21 5.82
N GLY A 237 -1.57 5.14 5.08
CA GLY A 237 -2.39 4.77 3.92
C GLY A 237 -3.43 3.69 4.24
N GLY A 238 -4.06 3.18 3.18
CA GLY A 238 -5.14 2.22 3.27
C GLY A 238 -6.51 2.86 3.50
N GLY A 239 -7.54 2.04 3.67
CA GLY A 239 -8.92 2.52 3.80
C GLY A 239 -9.16 3.46 4.99
N ILE A 240 -8.38 3.33 6.04
CA ILE A 240 -8.46 4.17 7.25
C ILE A 240 -8.00 5.61 7.01
N ALA A 241 -7.18 5.86 5.99
CA ALA A 241 -6.62 7.18 5.71
C ALA A 241 -7.69 8.26 5.41
N ALA A 242 -8.87 7.84 4.94
CA ALA A 242 -10.00 8.75 4.75
C ALA A 242 -10.50 9.39 6.05
N GLN A 243 -10.08 8.88 7.22
CA GLN A 243 -10.47 9.36 8.55
C GLN A 243 -9.33 10.15 9.20
N HIS A 244 -8.58 10.93 8.42
CA HIS A 244 -7.38 11.65 8.85
C HIS A 244 -7.60 12.50 10.11
N ASP A 245 -8.75 13.16 10.20
CA ASP A 245 -9.16 13.99 11.35
C ASP A 245 -9.29 13.22 12.67
N LEU A 246 -9.54 11.91 12.60
CA LEU A 246 -9.63 11.03 13.76
C LEU A 246 -8.32 10.29 14.03
N ILE A 247 -7.57 9.95 12.99
CA ILE A 247 -6.40 9.06 13.07
C ILE A 247 -5.14 9.84 13.44
N GLU A 248 -4.83 10.93 12.73
CA GLU A 248 -3.58 11.68 12.93
C GLU A 248 -3.41 12.21 14.37
N PRO A 249 -4.43 12.85 14.98
CA PRO A 249 -4.31 13.34 16.35
C PRO A 249 -4.11 12.21 17.37
N ARG A 250 -4.82 11.08 17.19
CA ARG A 250 -4.72 9.93 18.09
C ARG A 250 -3.33 9.29 18.05
N ILE A 251 -2.79 9.05 16.86
CA ILE A 251 -1.43 8.53 16.70
C ILE A 251 -0.43 9.48 17.35
N ARG A 252 -0.55 10.79 17.12
CA ARG A 252 0.35 11.78 17.70
C ARG A 252 0.29 11.77 19.24
N THR A 253 -0.90 11.73 19.80
CA THR A 253 -1.09 11.66 21.26
C THR A 253 -0.49 10.41 21.85
N GLN A 254 -0.72 9.26 21.24
CA GLN A 254 -0.20 7.99 21.73
C GLN A 254 1.33 7.88 21.60
N LEU A 255 1.91 8.35 20.50
CA LEU A 255 3.37 8.41 20.36
C LEU A 255 3.99 9.39 21.36
N ALA A 256 3.36 10.54 21.60
CA ALA A 256 3.84 11.51 22.59
C ALA A 256 3.90 10.93 24.03
N ALA A 257 2.98 10.03 24.35
CA ALA A 257 2.97 9.35 25.65
C ALA A 257 4.03 8.24 25.78
N LYS A 258 4.56 7.74 24.67
CA LYS A 258 5.46 6.58 24.62
C LYS A 258 6.91 6.95 24.30
N LEU A 259 7.12 8.02 23.56
CA LEU A 259 8.46 8.48 23.17
C LEU A 259 9.16 9.16 24.35
N PRO A 260 10.48 8.97 24.52
CA PRO A 260 11.23 9.51 25.66
C PRO A 260 11.33 11.04 25.65
N SER A 261 11.18 11.67 24.50
CA SER A 261 11.07 13.13 24.38
C SER A 261 10.43 13.52 23.03
N PRO A 262 9.93 14.76 22.90
CA PRO A 262 9.41 15.28 21.62
C PRO A 262 10.43 15.28 20.47
N HIS A 263 11.73 15.20 20.77
CA HIS A 263 12.78 15.13 19.75
C HIS A 263 12.68 13.87 18.86
N PHE A 264 12.15 12.78 19.39
CA PHE A 264 11.98 11.51 18.65
C PHE A 264 10.69 11.47 17.82
N MET A 265 9.81 12.46 17.98
CA MET A 265 8.54 12.50 17.25
C MET A 265 8.77 12.78 15.76
N PRO A 266 8.21 12.00 14.84
CA PRO A 266 8.16 12.37 13.44
C PRO A 266 7.55 13.78 13.27
N LYS A 267 8.21 14.65 12.50
CA LYS A 267 7.72 16.02 12.27
C LYS A 267 6.29 16.00 11.72
N ASN A 268 6.07 15.13 10.75
CA ASN A 268 4.79 14.98 10.10
C ASN A 268 4.19 13.60 10.44
N ILE A 269 2.95 13.59 10.88
CA ILE A 269 2.09 12.40 10.93
C ILE A 269 0.91 12.75 10.06
N ARG A 270 0.76 12.07 8.93
CA ARG A 270 -0.22 12.40 7.89
C ARG A 270 -0.88 11.14 7.34
N CYS A 271 -2.13 11.26 6.97
CA CYS A 271 -2.80 10.26 6.16
C CYS A 271 -2.50 10.49 4.66
N ALA A 272 -2.48 9.40 3.91
CA ALA A 272 -2.30 9.39 2.46
C ALA A 272 -3.43 10.19 1.77
N SER A 273 -3.09 10.97 0.77
CA SER A 273 -4.00 11.90 0.11
C SER A 273 -4.50 11.44 -1.27
N LEU A 274 -3.78 10.51 -1.91
CA LEU A 274 -4.12 10.03 -3.26
C LEU A 274 -5.20 8.93 -3.25
N GLY A 275 -5.55 8.41 -2.06
CA GLY A 275 -6.57 7.38 -1.90
C GLY A 275 -6.27 6.12 -2.72
N ASN A 276 -7.29 5.55 -3.34
CA ASN A 276 -7.17 4.31 -4.13
C ASN A 276 -6.30 4.45 -5.40
N ARG A 277 -5.84 5.64 -5.73
CA ARG A 277 -4.96 5.87 -6.90
C ARG A 277 -3.48 5.81 -6.54
N ALA A 278 -3.13 5.83 -5.27
CA ALA A 278 -1.75 5.94 -4.81
C ALA A 278 -0.85 4.83 -5.38
N GLY A 279 -1.28 3.56 -5.34
CA GLY A 279 -0.56 2.43 -5.91
C GLY A 279 -0.32 2.57 -7.42
N MET A 280 -1.34 2.94 -8.19
CA MET A 280 -1.22 3.15 -9.64
C MET A 280 -0.29 4.31 -9.98
N ILE A 281 -0.38 5.44 -9.26
CA ILE A 281 0.49 6.60 -9.46
C ILE A 281 1.94 6.25 -9.13
N GLY A 282 2.16 5.50 -8.05
CA GLY A 282 3.50 5.07 -7.68
C GLY A 282 4.10 4.01 -8.62
N ALA A 283 3.28 3.09 -9.12
CA ALA A 283 3.70 2.16 -10.18
C ALA A 283 4.12 2.91 -11.44
N LEU A 284 3.35 3.94 -11.83
CA LEU A 284 3.75 4.84 -12.92
C LEU A 284 5.08 5.53 -12.61
N ARG A 285 5.26 6.05 -11.40
CA ARG A 285 6.52 6.69 -11.01
C ARG A 285 7.69 5.72 -11.14
N TRP A 286 7.56 4.49 -10.64
CA TRP A 286 8.57 3.45 -10.79
C TRP A 286 8.85 3.12 -12.27
N PHE A 287 7.81 3.05 -13.09
CA PHE A 287 7.96 2.84 -14.54
C PHE A 287 8.79 3.93 -15.20
N LEU A 288 8.58 5.19 -14.83
CA LEU A 288 9.34 6.32 -15.36
C LEU A 288 10.79 6.31 -14.90
N ASP A 289 11.04 5.99 -13.61
CA ASP A 289 12.37 5.97 -13.01
C ASP A 289 13.23 4.80 -13.48
N SER A 290 12.60 3.65 -13.78
CA SER A 290 13.29 2.43 -14.22
C SER A 290 13.68 2.43 -15.69
N ARG A 291 13.26 3.42 -16.47
CA ARG A 291 13.66 3.56 -17.87
C ARG A 291 15.07 4.13 -17.99
N PRO A 292 15.92 3.57 -18.86
CA PRO A 292 17.15 4.24 -19.20
C PRO A 292 16.82 5.64 -19.76
N THR A 293 17.37 6.66 -19.13
CA THR A 293 17.33 8.02 -19.70
C THR A 293 17.91 7.96 -21.11
N ARG A 294 17.09 8.23 -22.14
CA ARG A 294 17.63 8.41 -23.48
C ARG A 294 18.74 9.49 -23.38
N PRO A 295 19.97 9.20 -23.83
CA PRO A 295 20.93 10.27 -23.94
C PRO A 295 20.34 11.34 -24.86
N GLN A 296 20.36 12.59 -24.37
CA GLN A 296 19.99 13.77 -25.16
C GLN A 296 20.93 13.96 -26.34
#